data_2ac48e813c64a53f2bb9ec51e25cebe1
#
_entry.id   2ac48e813c64a53f2bb9ec51e25cebe1
#
_cell.length_a   1.000
_cell.length_b   1.000
_cell.length_c   1.000
_cell.angle_alpha   90.00
_cell.angle_beta   90.00
_cell.angle_gamma   90.00
#
_symmetry.space_group_name_H-M   'P 1'
#
loop_
_entity.id
_entity.type
_entity.pdbx_description
1 polymer ?
#
loop_
_entity_poly.entity_id
_entity_poly.type
_entity_poly.pdbx_seq_one_letter_code
_entity_poly.pdbx_strand_id
1 'polypeptide(L)'
;TVLAKRENKVVYKDGALAAKVFDECYPKSDILNEALNQARVEETGLNIPKIEEVTKIDGKWAIISTFIDGKTLAELMAEHPEKEDEYLNLFVDIQVKILSQKAPLLNKLKDKMKRKISETDLDATTRYELETRLNGMPNHTKVCHGDFNPSNIIIDESGTPYVIDWSHATQGNGSADAARTYLLFRLNHQEELAEKYMKLYCTKTDTARQYVDRWLPIVAASQSVK
;
A
#
# COMPACT_ATOMS: atom_id res chain seq x y z
N THR A 1 11.01 -22.33 -3.89
CA THR A 1 12.08 -21.44 -3.37
C THR A 1 11.46 -20.38 -2.48
N VAL A 2 12.12 -20.04 -1.33
CA VAL A 2 11.68 -18.93 -0.47
C VAL A 2 12.05 -17.61 -1.14
N LEU A 3 11.06 -16.72 -1.32
CA LEU A 3 11.24 -15.37 -1.87
C LEU A 3 11.38 -14.32 -0.76
N ALA A 4 10.53 -14.40 0.27
CA ALA A 4 10.55 -13.48 1.38
C ALA A 4 10.10 -14.17 2.67
N LYS A 5 10.71 -13.78 3.79
CA LYS A 5 10.30 -14.22 5.12
C LYS A 5 10.01 -13.00 5.97
N ARG A 6 8.83 -12.96 6.56
CA ARG A 6 8.36 -11.95 7.52
C ARG A 6 8.02 -12.65 8.83
N GLU A 7 7.78 -11.89 9.88
CA GLU A 7 7.49 -12.43 11.22
C GLU A 7 6.36 -13.47 11.22
N ASN A 8 5.26 -13.20 10.51
CA ASN A 8 4.04 -14.02 10.53
C ASN A 8 3.65 -14.59 9.16
N LYS A 9 4.53 -14.53 8.17
CA LYS A 9 4.25 -15.05 6.83
C LYS A 9 5.52 -15.32 6.03
N VAL A 10 5.46 -16.32 5.15
CA VAL A 10 6.54 -16.65 4.21
C VAL A 10 5.98 -16.70 2.80
N VAL A 11 6.71 -16.14 1.85
CA VAL A 11 6.36 -16.19 0.43
C VAL A 11 7.29 -17.16 -0.29
N TYR A 12 6.71 -18.11 -0.99
CA TYR A 12 7.42 -19.11 -1.78
C TYR A 12 7.15 -18.92 -3.27
N LYS A 13 8.15 -19.20 -4.12
CA LYS A 13 7.96 -19.39 -5.56
C LYS A 13 7.81 -20.88 -5.85
N ASP A 14 6.78 -21.21 -6.63
CA ASP A 14 6.55 -22.55 -7.19
C ASP A 14 6.13 -22.41 -8.66
N GLY A 15 7.10 -22.63 -9.56
CA GLY A 15 6.90 -22.42 -10.98
C GLY A 15 6.48 -20.99 -11.31
N ALA A 16 5.32 -20.85 -11.94
CA ALA A 16 4.71 -19.57 -12.31
C ALA A 16 3.83 -18.98 -11.19
N LEU A 17 3.84 -19.57 -9.99
CA LEU A 17 3.01 -19.17 -8.86
C LEU A 17 3.85 -18.67 -7.69
N ALA A 18 3.24 -17.77 -6.91
CA ALA A 18 3.72 -17.34 -5.62
C ALA A 18 2.72 -17.79 -4.54
N ALA A 19 3.21 -18.45 -3.50
CA ALA A 19 2.42 -18.89 -2.36
C ALA A 19 2.79 -18.06 -1.13
N LYS A 20 1.88 -17.22 -0.65
CA LYS A 20 2.00 -16.48 0.60
C LYS A 20 1.37 -17.29 1.71
N VAL A 21 2.19 -17.95 2.53
CA VAL A 21 1.76 -18.84 3.62
C VAL A 21 1.80 -18.07 4.93
N PHE A 22 0.72 -18.10 5.67
CA PHE A 22 0.54 -17.38 6.94
C PHE A 22 0.74 -18.31 8.13
N ASP A 23 1.28 -17.79 9.21
CA ASP A 23 1.39 -18.56 10.45
C ASP A 23 0.02 -18.83 11.08
N GLU A 24 -0.05 -19.85 11.92
CA GLU A 24 -1.31 -20.32 12.55
C GLU A 24 -2.00 -19.23 13.40
N CYS A 25 -1.20 -18.32 13.98
CA CYS A 25 -1.71 -17.21 14.78
C CYS A 25 -2.31 -16.06 13.94
N TYR A 26 -2.12 -16.07 12.62
CA TYR A 26 -2.62 -14.99 11.77
C TYR A 26 -4.14 -15.11 11.58
N PRO A 27 -4.93 -14.05 11.83
CA PRO A 27 -6.38 -14.13 11.77
C PRO A 27 -6.87 -14.52 10.37
N LYS A 28 -7.71 -15.56 10.29
CA LYS A 28 -8.31 -16.01 9.03
C LYS A 28 -9.05 -14.89 8.30
N SER A 29 -9.75 -14.02 9.05
CA SER A 29 -10.48 -12.86 8.49
C SER A 29 -9.57 -11.92 7.72
N ASP A 30 -8.34 -11.70 8.22
CA ASP A 30 -7.39 -10.79 7.61
C ASP A 30 -6.79 -11.39 6.33
N ILE A 31 -6.55 -12.71 6.32
CA ILE A 31 -6.09 -13.44 5.14
C ILE A 31 -7.14 -13.36 4.02
N LEU A 32 -8.40 -13.65 4.36
CA LEU A 32 -9.51 -13.58 3.41
C LEU A 32 -9.74 -12.14 2.92
N ASN A 33 -9.60 -11.15 3.81
CA ASN A 33 -9.72 -9.74 3.44
C ASN A 33 -8.57 -9.30 2.52
N GLU A 34 -7.34 -9.78 2.73
CA GLU A 34 -6.19 -9.50 1.84
C GLU A 34 -6.47 -10.05 0.43
N ALA A 35 -6.89 -11.33 0.33
CA ALA A 35 -7.22 -11.94 -0.95
C ALA A 35 -8.40 -11.21 -1.64
N LEU A 36 -9.44 -10.86 -0.88
CA LEU A 36 -10.60 -10.16 -1.39
C LEU A 36 -10.25 -8.74 -1.89
N ASN A 37 -9.39 -8.01 -1.18
CA ASN A 37 -8.91 -6.70 -1.62
C ASN A 37 -8.16 -6.81 -2.94
N GLN A 38 -7.24 -7.77 -3.06
CA GLN A 38 -6.49 -7.99 -4.30
C GLN A 38 -7.43 -8.34 -5.45
N ALA A 39 -8.36 -9.28 -5.26
CA ALA A 39 -9.35 -9.66 -6.28
C ALA A 39 -10.21 -8.46 -6.75
N ARG A 40 -10.59 -7.56 -5.83
CA ARG A 40 -11.32 -6.33 -6.19
C ARG A 40 -10.49 -5.35 -7.01
N VAL A 41 -9.17 -5.28 -6.76
CA VAL A 41 -8.26 -4.44 -7.54
C VAL A 41 -7.95 -5.06 -8.91
N GLU A 42 -7.97 -6.38 -9.06
CA GLU A 42 -7.83 -7.06 -10.36
C GLU A 42 -8.82 -6.54 -11.40
N GLU A 43 -10.05 -6.17 -10.96
CA GLU A 43 -11.10 -5.62 -11.83
C GLU A 43 -10.75 -4.23 -12.41
N THR A 44 -9.70 -3.56 -11.92
CA THR A 44 -9.30 -2.21 -12.39
C THR A 44 -8.42 -2.24 -13.64
N GLY A 45 -7.89 -3.38 -14.02
CA GLY A 45 -6.94 -3.52 -15.12
C GLY A 45 -5.53 -3.00 -14.81
N LEU A 46 -5.19 -2.73 -13.55
CA LEU A 46 -3.81 -2.49 -13.12
C LEU A 46 -2.96 -3.76 -13.28
N ASN A 47 -1.67 -3.60 -13.54
CA ASN A 47 -0.73 -4.71 -13.53
C ASN A 47 -0.48 -5.15 -12.09
N ILE A 48 -1.10 -6.25 -11.69
CA ILE A 48 -0.95 -6.85 -10.37
C ILE A 48 -0.91 -8.37 -10.49
N PRO A 49 -0.35 -9.11 -9.52
CA PRO A 49 -0.50 -10.55 -9.47
C PRO A 49 -1.98 -10.94 -9.37
N LYS A 50 -2.39 -11.96 -10.09
CA LYS A 50 -3.77 -12.47 -10.03
C LYS A 50 -3.89 -13.52 -8.95
N ILE A 51 -4.97 -13.46 -8.17
CA ILE A 51 -5.30 -14.52 -7.21
C ILE A 51 -5.75 -15.77 -7.98
N GLU A 52 -5.12 -16.89 -7.70
CA GLU A 52 -5.47 -18.19 -8.27
C GLU A 52 -6.26 -19.03 -7.25
N GLU A 53 -5.84 -19.02 -5.99
CA GLU A 53 -6.47 -19.84 -4.96
C GLU A 53 -6.22 -19.27 -3.55
N VAL A 54 -7.17 -19.50 -2.66
CA VAL A 54 -6.99 -19.37 -1.21
C VAL A 54 -7.20 -20.73 -0.59
N THR A 55 -6.15 -21.31 -0.03
CA THR A 55 -6.12 -22.71 0.38
C THR A 55 -5.36 -22.91 1.70
N LYS A 56 -5.12 -24.18 2.07
CA LYS A 56 -4.22 -24.55 3.17
C LYS A 56 -3.07 -25.40 2.67
N ILE A 57 -1.86 -25.03 3.10
CA ILE A 57 -0.64 -25.80 2.88
C ILE A 57 -0.11 -26.22 4.27
N ASP A 58 0.03 -27.52 4.51
CA ASP A 58 0.47 -28.08 5.81
C ASP A 58 -0.32 -27.51 7.01
N GLY A 59 -1.64 -27.37 6.85
CA GLY A 59 -2.53 -26.83 7.87
C GLY A 59 -2.58 -25.31 7.98
N LYS A 60 -1.66 -24.58 7.37
CA LYS A 60 -1.57 -23.12 7.37
C LYS A 60 -2.32 -22.52 6.19
N TRP A 61 -3.00 -21.40 6.40
CA TRP A 61 -3.64 -20.66 5.31
C TRP A 61 -2.62 -20.09 4.34
N ALA A 62 -2.95 -20.14 3.06
CA ALA A 62 -2.12 -19.61 1.98
C ALA A 62 -2.97 -18.89 0.93
N ILE A 63 -2.41 -17.81 0.37
CA ILE A 63 -2.90 -17.13 -0.83
C ILE A 63 -1.94 -17.47 -1.95
N ILE A 64 -2.48 -18.09 -3.01
CA ILE A 64 -1.73 -18.42 -4.22
C ILE A 64 -2.07 -17.37 -5.28
N SER A 65 -1.05 -16.80 -5.87
CA SER A 65 -1.19 -15.81 -6.96
C SER A 65 -0.18 -16.09 -8.08
N THR A 66 -0.37 -15.45 -9.22
CA THR A 66 0.64 -15.49 -10.29
C THR A 66 1.95 -14.89 -9.77
N PHE A 67 3.07 -15.51 -10.12
CA PHE A 67 4.40 -15.01 -9.80
C PHE A 67 4.83 -13.96 -10.84
N ILE A 68 5.35 -12.85 -10.37
CA ILE A 68 5.97 -11.82 -11.21
C ILE A 68 7.48 -11.95 -11.08
N ASP A 69 8.15 -12.27 -12.19
CA ASP A 69 9.61 -12.35 -12.25
C ASP A 69 10.19 -10.96 -12.54
N GLY A 70 11.09 -10.50 -11.68
CA GLY A 70 11.68 -9.18 -11.78
C GLY A 70 12.35 -8.72 -10.49
N LYS A 71 12.78 -7.46 -10.47
CA LYS A 71 13.35 -6.81 -9.29
C LYS A 71 12.36 -5.80 -8.72
N THR A 72 12.39 -5.64 -7.42
CA THR A 72 11.63 -4.54 -6.80
C THR A 72 12.22 -3.19 -7.20
N LEU A 73 11.39 -2.17 -7.27
CA LEU A 73 11.85 -0.80 -7.53
C LEU A 73 12.84 -0.34 -6.45
N ALA A 74 12.68 -0.80 -5.21
CA ALA A 74 13.62 -0.53 -4.12
C ALA A 74 15.02 -1.12 -4.39
N GLU A 75 15.08 -2.36 -4.90
CA GLU A 75 16.35 -2.99 -5.31
C GLU A 75 17.01 -2.21 -6.46
N LEU A 76 16.23 -1.83 -7.48
CA LEU A 76 16.74 -1.04 -8.60
C LEU A 76 17.25 0.34 -8.16
N MET A 77 16.56 1.02 -7.25
CA MET A 77 17.02 2.30 -6.68
C MET A 77 18.34 2.14 -5.89
N ALA A 78 18.49 1.02 -5.18
CA ALA A 78 19.71 0.73 -4.42
C ALA A 78 20.90 0.36 -5.35
N GLU A 79 20.64 -0.39 -6.43
CA GLU A 79 21.66 -0.79 -7.42
C GLU A 79 22.10 0.38 -8.31
N HIS A 80 21.20 1.34 -8.56
CA HIS A 80 21.39 2.45 -9.48
C HIS A 80 21.03 3.79 -8.82
N PRO A 81 21.77 4.24 -7.79
CA PRO A 81 21.48 5.49 -7.11
C PRO A 81 21.57 6.72 -8.02
N GLU A 82 22.34 6.64 -9.10
CA GLU A 82 22.43 7.67 -10.14
C GLU A 82 21.10 7.91 -10.90
N LYS A 83 20.18 6.95 -10.83
CA LYS A 83 18.84 7.00 -11.45
C LYS A 83 17.72 7.30 -10.47
N GLU A 84 18.02 7.75 -9.26
CA GLU A 84 17.01 7.98 -8.21
C GLU A 84 15.85 8.83 -8.71
N ASP A 85 16.13 9.93 -9.41
CA ASP A 85 15.08 10.82 -9.93
C ASP A 85 14.22 10.16 -11.01
N GLU A 86 14.81 9.31 -11.87
CA GLU A 86 14.08 8.54 -12.88
C GLU A 86 13.12 7.54 -12.22
N TYR A 87 13.63 6.76 -11.26
CA TYR A 87 12.83 5.80 -10.51
C TYR A 87 11.76 6.45 -9.64
N LEU A 88 12.05 7.61 -9.06
CA LEU A 88 11.07 8.37 -8.29
C LEU A 88 9.94 8.91 -9.18
N ASN A 89 10.27 9.35 -10.41
CA ASN A 89 9.26 9.74 -11.40
C ASN A 89 8.36 8.57 -11.77
N LEU A 90 8.94 7.39 -12.06
CA LEU A 90 8.18 6.16 -12.34
C LEU A 90 7.28 5.78 -11.14
N PHE A 91 7.82 5.85 -9.94
CA PHE A 91 7.10 5.55 -8.70
C PHE A 91 5.83 6.41 -8.55
N VAL A 92 5.97 7.72 -8.74
CA VAL A 92 4.82 8.64 -8.65
C VAL A 92 3.84 8.44 -9.81
N ASP A 93 4.31 8.15 -11.02
CA ASP A 93 3.44 7.85 -12.16
C ASP A 93 2.58 6.60 -11.92
N ILE A 94 3.17 5.57 -11.33
CA ILE A 94 2.42 4.36 -10.92
C ILE A 94 1.36 4.72 -9.89
N GLN A 95 1.69 5.53 -8.88
CA GLN A 95 0.72 5.96 -7.87
C GLN A 95 -0.42 6.77 -8.49
N VAL A 96 -0.12 7.71 -9.37
CA VAL A 96 -1.14 8.49 -10.10
C VAL A 96 -2.06 7.56 -10.90
N LYS A 97 -1.51 6.53 -11.56
CA LYS A 97 -2.28 5.52 -12.28
C LYS A 97 -3.20 4.73 -11.33
N ILE A 98 -2.73 4.34 -10.16
CA ILE A 98 -3.55 3.67 -9.13
C ILE A 98 -4.69 4.59 -8.69
N LEU A 99 -4.39 5.84 -8.35
CA LEU A 99 -5.34 6.84 -7.88
C LEU A 99 -6.36 7.25 -8.94
N SER A 100 -6.12 6.98 -10.21
CA SER A 100 -7.08 7.20 -11.29
C SER A 100 -8.15 6.10 -11.38
N GLN A 101 -7.93 4.96 -10.74
CA GLN A 101 -8.83 3.81 -10.78
C GLN A 101 -9.98 3.95 -9.79
N LYS A 102 -11.03 3.17 -10.03
CA LYS A 102 -12.19 3.02 -9.14
C LYS A 102 -12.43 1.54 -8.87
N ALA A 103 -12.59 1.20 -7.60
CA ALA A 103 -12.97 -0.14 -7.14
C ALA A 103 -14.02 0.01 -6.03
N PRO A 104 -15.30 0.18 -6.39
CA PRO A 104 -16.36 0.59 -5.45
C PRO A 104 -16.67 -0.43 -4.38
N LEU A 105 -16.22 -1.67 -4.54
CA LEU A 105 -16.37 -2.73 -3.54
C LEU A 105 -15.28 -2.72 -2.46
N LEU A 106 -14.20 -1.95 -2.63
CA LEU A 106 -13.20 -1.76 -1.57
C LEU A 106 -13.80 -1.07 -0.35
N ASN A 107 -13.29 -1.41 0.82
CA ASN A 107 -13.65 -0.73 2.06
C ASN A 107 -13.30 0.77 1.99
N LYS A 108 -14.11 1.61 2.62
CA LYS A 108 -13.85 3.06 2.66
C LYS A 108 -12.67 3.38 3.56
N LEU A 109 -11.75 4.19 3.06
CA LEU A 109 -10.54 4.60 3.78
C LEU A 109 -10.88 5.31 5.11
N LYS A 110 -11.87 6.23 5.10
CA LYS A 110 -12.26 6.97 6.31
C LYS A 110 -12.81 6.05 7.40
N ASP A 111 -13.60 5.04 7.05
CA ASP A 111 -14.14 4.07 8.01
C ASP A 111 -13.02 3.25 8.64
N LYS A 112 -12.04 2.81 7.81
CA LYS A 112 -10.84 2.12 8.29
C LYS A 112 -10.02 3.01 9.23
N MET A 113 -9.78 4.28 8.86
CA MET A 113 -9.01 5.21 9.68
C MET A 113 -9.73 5.52 11.00
N LYS A 114 -11.05 5.75 10.97
CA LYS A 114 -11.85 5.99 12.17
C LYS A 114 -11.73 4.84 13.16
N ARG A 115 -11.90 3.59 12.69
CA ARG A 115 -11.72 2.40 13.53
C ARG A 115 -10.31 2.36 14.13
N LYS A 116 -9.27 2.53 13.30
CA LYS A 116 -7.88 2.54 13.78
C LYS A 116 -7.61 3.63 14.82
N ILE A 117 -8.11 4.84 14.63
CA ILE A 117 -7.98 5.93 15.62
C ILE A 117 -8.66 5.56 16.94
N SER A 118 -9.84 4.93 16.91
CA SER A 118 -10.53 4.50 18.12
C SER A 118 -9.81 3.40 18.92
N GLU A 119 -8.92 2.64 18.24
CA GLU A 119 -8.10 1.58 18.85
C GLU A 119 -6.75 2.09 19.38
N THR A 120 -6.40 3.38 19.19
CA THR A 120 -5.14 3.96 19.69
C THR A 120 -5.14 4.16 21.20
N ASP A 121 -3.94 4.16 21.80
CA ASP A 121 -3.70 4.52 23.20
C ASP A 121 -3.68 6.03 23.46
N LEU A 122 -4.07 6.84 22.46
CA LEU A 122 -4.18 8.29 22.61
C LEU A 122 -5.32 8.65 23.60
N ASP A 123 -5.18 9.78 24.27
CA ASP A 123 -6.22 10.29 25.16
C ASP A 123 -7.53 10.62 24.38
N ALA A 124 -8.64 10.68 25.11
CA ALA A 124 -9.97 10.84 24.50
C ALA A 124 -10.11 12.16 23.73
N THR A 125 -9.49 13.24 24.20
CA THR A 125 -9.53 14.55 23.55
C THR A 125 -8.79 14.49 22.21
N THR A 126 -7.59 13.94 22.20
CA THR A 126 -6.81 13.78 20.97
C THR A 126 -7.52 12.88 19.94
N ARG A 127 -8.10 11.76 20.38
CA ARG A 127 -8.91 10.91 19.48
C ARG A 127 -10.10 11.66 18.89
N TYR A 128 -10.84 12.41 19.71
CA TYR A 128 -11.98 13.22 19.26
C TYR A 128 -11.55 14.29 18.24
N GLU A 129 -10.45 14.98 18.48
CA GLU A 129 -9.92 15.97 17.52
C GLU A 129 -9.54 15.34 16.19
N LEU A 130 -8.86 14.18 16.21
CA LEU A 130 -8.46 13.45 14.99
C LEU A 130 -9.70 12.95 14.22
N GLU A 131 -10.70 12.42 14.91
CA GLU A 131 -11.96 12.01 14.27
C GLU A 131 -12.72 13.20 13.68
N THR A 132 -12.72 14.34 14.36
CA THR A 132 -13.35 15.57 13.86
C THR A 132 -12.64 16.06 12.59
N ARG A 133 -11.31 16.07 12.58
CA ARG A 133 -10.51 16.38 11.38
C ARG A 133 -10.82 15.41 10.24
N LEU A 134 -10.81 14.10 10.52
CA LEU A 134 -11.11 13.07 9.53
C LEU A 134 -12.49 13.24 8.92
N ASN A 135 -13.51 13.54 9.75
CA ASN A 135 -14.88 13.77 9.27
C ASN A 135 -14.98 14.98 8.37
N GLY A 136 -14.21 16.04 8.65
CA GLY A 136 -14.12 17.26 7.83
C GLY A 136 -13.36 17.11 6.52
N MET A 137 -12.62 16.01 6.31
CA MET A 137 -11.90 15.80 5.05
C MET A 137 -12.85 15.36 3.93
N PRO A 138 -12.64 15.78 2.67
CA PRO A 138 -13.47 15.39 1.55
C PRO A 138 -13.51 13.88 1.30
N ASN A 139 -14.68 13.37 0.91
CA ASN A 139 -14.85 11.98 0.49
C ASN A 139 -14.48 11.83 -0.98
N HIS A 140 -13.57 10.92 -1.27
CA HIS A 140 -13.22 10.51 -2.62
C HIS A 140 -13.38 9.00 -2.76
N THR A 141 -13.37 8.49 -4.00
CA THR A 141 -13.54 7.07 -4.34
C THR A 141 -12.39 6.53 -5.18
N LYS A 142 -11.20 7.12 -5.01
CA LYS A 142 -9.97 6.66 -5.68
C LYS A 142 -9.49 5.37 -5.04
N VAL A 143 -8.90 4.48 -5.81
CA VAL A 143 -8.18 3.33 -5.26
C VAL A 143 -6.97 3.85 -4.51
N CYS A 144 -6.84 3.47 -3.24
CA CYS A 144 -5.72 3.76 -2.37
C CYS A 144 -5.03 2.44 -1.99
N HIS A 145 -3.73 2.36 -2.15
CA HIS A 145 -2.95 1.15 -1.82
C HIS A 145 -2.82 0.94 -0.31
N GLY A 146 -2.56 2.00 0.43
CA GLY A 146 -2.43 2.00 1.89
C GLY A 146 -1.06 1.58 2.42
N ASP A 147 -0.19 1.04 1.57
CA ASP A 147 1.22 0.72 1.86
C ASP A 147 2.10 0.89 0.61
N PHE A 148 1.87 1.97 -0.13
CA PHE A 148 2.57 2.22 -1.38
C PHE A 148 4.01 2.67 -1.12
N ASN A 149 4.95 1.82 -1.48
CA ASN A 149 6.39 2.04 -1.31
C ASN A 149 7.17 1.28 -2.40
N PRO A 150 8.45 1.61 -2.67
CA PRO A 150 9.21 1.00 -3.75
C PRO A 150 9.41 -0.52 -3.64
N SER A 151 9.35 -1.09 -2.43
CA SER A 151 9.45 -2.55 -2.23
C SER A 151 8.19 -3.31 -2.65
N ASN A 152 7.07 -2.61 -2.85
CA ASN A 152 5.79 -3.16 -3.29
C ASN A 152 5.54 -2.96 -4.80
N ILE A 153 6.59 -2.65 -5.57
CA ILE A 153 6.56 -2.56 -7.03
C ILE A 153 7.63 -3.48 -7.59
N ILE A 154 7.26 -4.40 -8.46
CA ILE A 154 8.18 -5.26 -9.20
C ILE A 154 8.26 -4.75 -10.63
N ILE A 155 9.45 -4.56 -11.14
CA ILE A 155 9.73 -4.26 -12.55
C ILE A 155 10.19 -5.56 -13.19
N ASP A 156 9.43 -6.07 -14.16
CA ASP A 156 9.76 -7.29 -14.88
C ASP A 156 10.90 -7.05 -15.92
N GLU A 157 11.36 -8.13 -16.57
CA GLU A 157 12.42 -8.06 -17.57
C GLU A 157 12.06 -7.17 -18.78
N SER A 158 10.77 -6.95 -19.05
CA SER A 158 10.31 -6.05 -20.11
C SER A 158 10.27 -4.58 -19.69
N GLY A 159 10.53 -4.28 -18.40
CA GLY A 159 10.40 -2.96 -17.81
C GLY A 159 8.96 -2.63 -17.39
N THR A 160 8.05 -3.60 -17.38
CA THR A 160 6.66 -3.40 -16.97
C THR A 160 6.54 -3.41 -15.45
N PRO A 161 5.94 -2.37 -14.83
CA PRO A 161 5.71 -2.34 -13.39
C PRO A 161 4.48 -3.13 -12.99
N TYR A 162 4.61 -3.91 -11.91
CA TYR A 162 3.53 -4.63 -11.22
C TYR A 162 3.49 -4.20 -9.76
N VAL A 163 2.30 -3.87 -9.26
CA VAL A 163 2.10 -3.48 -7.85
C VAL A 163 1.61 -4.68 -7.05
N ILE A 164 2.26 -4.95 -5.94
CA ILE A 164 2.00 -6.11 -5.06
C ILE A 164 1.56 -5.67 -3.67
N ASP A 165 1.06 -6.61 -2.87
CA ASP A 165 0.67 -6.44 -1.44
C ASP A 165 -0.49 -5.45 -1.24
N TRP A 166 -1.67 -5.82 -1.76
CA TRP A 166 -2.91 -5.04 -1.66
C TRP A 166 -3.69 -5.26 -0.37
N SER A 167 -3.07 -5.82 0.67
CA SER A 167 -3.69 -6.13 1.96
C SER A 167 -4.37 -4.91 2.61
N HIS A 168 -3.85 -3.71 2.36
CA HIS A 168 -4.36 -2.47 2.92
C HIS A 168 -5.23 -1.64 1.97
N ALA A 169 -5.56 -2.19 0.79
CA ALA A 169 -6.33 -1.47 -0.22
C ALA A 169 -7.67 -0.95 0.30
N THR A 170 -8.00 0.28 -0.09
CA THR A 170 -9.25 0.96 0.24
C THR A 170 -9.68 1.86 -0.91
N GLN A 171 -10.91 2.35 -0.88
CA GLN A 171 -11.34 3.48 -1.70
C GLN A 171 -11.37 4.76 -0.86
N GLY A 172 -10.79 5.84 -1.35
CA GLY A 172 -10.74 7.07 -0.58
C GLY A 172 -10.03 8.24 -1.24
N ASN A 173 -9.47 9.09 -0.41
CA ASN A 173 -8.75 10.28 -0.82
C ASN A 173 -7.28 9.97 -1.11
N GLY A 174 -6.83 10.23 -2.34
CA GLY A 174 -5.46 9.96 -2.77
C GLY A 174 -4.40 10.71 -1.96
N SER A 175 -4.73 11.89 -1.41
CA SER A 175 -3.78 12.63 -0.57
C SER A 175 -3.52 11.96 0.78
N ALA A 176 -4.47 11.15 1.28
CA ALA A 176 -4.23 10.31 2.44
C ALA A 176 -3.25 9.17 2.13
N ASP A 177 -3.37 8.57 0.94
CA ASP A 177 -2.43 7.53 0.48
C ASP A 177 -1.02 8.12 0.26
N ALA A 178 -0.93 9.31 -0.33
CA ALA A 178 0.33 10.03 -0.48
C ALA A 178 0.95 10.43 0.87
N ALA A 179 0.15 10.88 1.82
CA ALA A 179 0.61 11.16 3.18
C ALA A 179 1.19 9.91 3.87
N ARG A 180 0.58 8.74 3.62
CA ARG A 180 1.10 7.45 4.12
C ARG A 180 2.46 7.11 3.49
N THR A 181 2.61 7.24 2.18
CA THR A 181 3.88 7.03 1.49
C THR A 181 4.97 7.98 1.99
N TYR A 182 4.65 9.27 2.13
CA TYR A 182 5.57 10.26 2.70
C TYR A 182 6.02 9.88 4.11
N LEU A 183 5.07 9.46 4.96
CA LEU A 183 5.37 9.01 6.33
C LEU A 183 6.29 7.79 6.33
N LEU A 184 6.10 6.83 5.42
CA LEU A 184 6.95 5.65 5.28
C LEU A 184 8.41 6.04 4.98
N PHE A 185 8.64 6.94 4.02
CA PHE A 185 9.99 7.43 3.74
C PHE A 185 10.61 8.09 4.98
N ARG A 186 9.85 8.94 5.69
CA ARG A 186 10.33 9.60 6.92
C ARG A 186 10.69 8.60 8.03
N LEU A 187 9.85 7.57 8.24
CA LEU A 187 10.11 6.53 9.24
C LEU A 187 11.32 5.64 8.90
N ASN A 188 11.67 5.56 7.61
CA ASN A 188 12.87 4.87 7.13
C ASN A 188 14.10 5.78 7.04
N HIS A 189 14.07 6.98 7.66
CA HIS A 189 15.16 7.95 7.65
C HIS A 189 15.60 8.39 6.26
N GLN A 190 14.62 8.51 5.34
CA GLN A 190 14.81 8.94 3.95
C GLN A 190 14.15 10.32 3.72
N GLU A 191 14.53 11.30 4.56
CA GLU A 191 13.91 12.63 4.60
C GLU A 191 14.00 13.36 3.26
N GLU A 192 15.16 13.32 2.60
CA GLU A 192 15.37 13.96 1.29
C GLU A 192 14.48 13.34 0.22
N LEU A 193 14.43 12.01 0.17
CA LEU A 193 13.58 11.27 -0.76
C LEU A 193 12.08 11.55 -0.50
N ALA A 194 11.69 11.67 0.78
CA ALA A 194 10.32 12.04 1.17
C ALA A 194 9.92 13.42 0.61
N GLU A 195 10.81 14.42 0.71
CA GLU A 195 10.54 15.76 0.19
C GLU A 195 10.50 15.78 -1.35
N LYS A 196 11.42 15.10 -2.01
CA LYS A 196 11.41 14.94 -3.48
C LYS A 196 10.11 14.28 -3.95
N TYR A 197 9.72 13.17 -3.28
CA TYR A 197 8.47 12.46 -3.56
C TYR A 197 7.25 13.39 -3.41
N MET A 198 7.13 14.09 -2.28
CA MET A 198 5.99 14.95 -2.00
C MET A 198 5.87 16.09 -3.03
N LYS A 199 6.99 16.72 -3.37
CA LYS A 199 7.03 17.77 -4.39
C LYS A 199 6.53 17.24 -5.74
N LEU A 200 7.03 16.07 -6.14
CA LEU A 200 6.69 15.45 -7.42
C LEU A 200 5.22 15.01 -7.45
N TYR A 201 4.73 14.40 -6.37
CA TYR A 201 3.32 14.02 -6.23
C TYR A 201 2.40 15.25 -6.36
N CYS A 202 2.68 16.32 -5.61
CA CYS A 202 1.89 17.56 -5.66
C CYS A 202 1.88 18.17 -7.06
N THR A 203 3.03 18.17 -7.75
CA THR A 203 3.14 18.68 -9.12
C THR A 203 2.32 17.84 -10.11
N LYS A 204 2.45 16.52 -10.05
CA LYS A 204 1.77 15.61 -11.01
C LYS A 204 0.26 15.51 -10.79
N THR A 205 -0.20 15.76 -9.58
CA THR A 205 -1.63 15.65 -9.22
C THR A 205 -2.34 16.99 -9.11
N ASP A 206 -1.62 18.10 -9.32
CA ASP A 206 -2.12 19.47 -9.08
C ASP A 206 -2.74 19.62 -7.69
N THR A 207 -2.04 19.07 -6.68
CA THR A 207 -2.52 19.06 -5.29
C THR A 207 -1.62 19.96 -4.44
N ALA A 208 -2.21 20.88 -3.69
CA ALA A 208 -1.46 21.73 -2.77
C ALA A 208 -0.83 20.90 -1.64
N ARG A 209 0.46 21.14 -1.33
CA ARG A 209 1.20 20.47 -0.25
C ARG A 209 0.44 20.54 1.08
N GLN A 210 -0.10 21.71 1.44
CA GLN A 210 -0.85 21.92 2.67
C GLN A 210 -2.10 21.03 2.78
N TYR A 211 -2.69 20.66 1.64
CA TYR A 211 -3.82 19.73 1.64
C TYR A 211 -3.38 18.30 2.01
N VAL A 212 -2.24 17.85 1.50
CA VAL A 212 -1.66 16.54 1.88
C VAL A 212 -1.22 16.57 3.35
N ASP A 213 -0.59 17.67 3.81
CA ASP A 213 -0.13 17.81 5.19
C ASP A 213 -1.27 17.73 6.21
N ARG A 214 -2.49 18.13 5.85
CA ARG A 214 -3.68 17.95 6.71
C ARG A 214 -4.02 16.49 7.01
N TRP A 215 -3.61 15.56 6.14
CA TRP A 215 -3.80 14.12 6.34
C TRP A 215 -2.74 13.49 7.26
N LEU A 216 -1.56 14.10 7.38
CA LEU A 216 -0.43 13.49 8.11
C LEU A 216 -0.77 13.10 9.56
N PRO A 217 -1.36 13.96 10.42
CA PRO A 217 -1.67 13.55 11.78
C PRO A 217 -2.72 12.43 11.84
N ILE A 218 -3.70 12.43 10.93
CA ILE A 218 -4.74 11.39 10.82
C ILE A 218 -4.10 10.05 10.42
N VAL A 219 -3.24 10.08 9.40
CA VAL A 219 -2.51 8.91 8.90
C VAL A 219 -1.57 8.39 9.97
N ALA A 220 -0.79 9.25 10.62
CA ALA A 220 0.15 8.85 11.65
C ALA A 220 -0.57 8.13 12.81
N ALA A 221 -1.67 8.69 13.31
CA ALA A 221 -2.46 8.07 14.37
C ALA A 221 -3.06 6.72 13.93
N SER A 222 -3.62 6.63 12.71
CA SER A 222 -4.19 5.38 12.21
C SER A 222 -3.14 4.28 11.96
N GLN A 223 -1.87 4.63 11.83
CA GLN A 223 -0.75 3.70 11.63
C GLN A 223 -0.04 3.30 12.94
N SER A 224 -0.29 3.99 14.04
CA SER A 224 0.28 3.64 15.35
C SER A 224 -0.31 2.34 15.92
N VAL A 225 -1.46 1.91 15.44
CA VAL A 225 -2.11 0.64 15.79
C VAL A 225 -1.78 -0.40 14.73
N LYS A 226 -1.11 -1.47 15.16
CA LYS A 226 -0.74 -2.61 14.31
C LYS A 226 -1.84 -3.65 14.19
#